data_37d9b1bd2ca1f5cc93276fa2380fdf29
#
_entry.id   37d9b1bd2ca1f5cc93276fa2380fdf29
#
_cell.length_a   1.000
_cell.length_b   1.000
_cell.length_c   1.000
_cell.angle_alpha   90.00
_cell.angle_beta   90.00
_cell.angle_gamma   90.00
#
_symmetry.space_group_name_H-M   'P 1'
#
loop_
_entity.id
_entity.type
_entity.pdbx_description
1 polymer ?
#
loop_
_entity_poly.entity_id
_entity_poly.type
_entity_poly.pdbx_seq_one_letter_code
_entity_poly.pdbx_strand_id
1 'polypeptide(L)'
;MNDKAKTGWSTVTTKVEPNNLVVAGYPLAQLIEHSNVLETAHLLIKTELPTADQLAAHTKAAYEASRLPAPKVERFEGEDISAALGACLLMDGELFKVYTEGDDGPVNKTIFALGRFTRYLAYMLGNEAALDKAAADEPFGNLIYRAVTGEEEVDPKRGLMIETMVVASVDHGVTPPSAQAGVIAASVRADYAMSLCSGVGAITDVHGGAGRMAALFFKKVVDKAKADDSSLEVACEALVADYKANKKRIQGLGHRVHSQDPRRDILWKRVKEYGLASDYVAVSEMITEIFTKVSGKNLPINVDGVIGAVVADMGVDVDLAKALFVFGRMAGLSAHYFEEISTQRPMRKIIFGDAVYEGKPDRDYPAK
;
A
#
# COMPACT_ATOMS: atom_id res chain seq x y z
N MET A 1 12.70 37.94 7.28
CA MET A 1 12.10 36.60 7.13
C MET A 1 13.25 35.62 7.01
N ASN A 2 13.41 34.76 8.02
CA ASN A 2 14.54 33.82 8.07
C ASN A 2 14.39 32.75 6.98
N ASP A 3 15.19 32.90 5.95
CA ASP A 3 15.39 31.88 4.91
C ASP A 3 16.29 30.76 5.49
N LYS A 4 15.76 30.02 6.48
CA LYS A 4 16.32 28.70 6.79
C LYS A 4 16.07 27.87 5.54
N ALA A 5 17.12 27.64 4.76
CA ALA A 5 17.11 26.75 3.61
C ALA A 5 16.31 25.52 4.00
N LYS A 6 15.18 25.25 3.32
CA LYS A 6 14.38 24.06 3.52
C LYS A 6 15.29 22.87 3.22
N THR A 7 15.82 22.24 4.24
CA THR A 7 16.71 21.06 4.15
C THR A 7 15.91 19.75 4.00
N GLY A 8 14.58 19.85 3.94
CA GLY A 8 13.67 18.69 3.89
C GLY A 8 13.01 18.52 2.51
N TRP A 9 12.40 17.36 2.34
CA TRP A 9 11.54 17.06 1.21
C TRP A 9 10.21 17.78 1.41
N SER A 10 9.81 18.61 0.44
CA SER A 10 8.51 19.28 0.44
C SER A 10 7.52 18.49 -0.41
N THR A 11 6.26 18.47 -0.01
CA THR A 11 5.16 17.85 -0.75
C THR A 11 3.87 18.61 -0.48
N VAL A 12 2.98 18.64 -1.48
CA VAL A 12 1.60 19.13 -1.35
C VAL A 12 0.59 17.99 -1.26
N THR A 13 1.03 16.75 -1.47
CA THR A 13 0.14 15.58 -1.55
C THR A 13 -0.37 15.14 -0.17
N THR A 14 0.54 14.80 0.74
CA THR A 14 0.15 14.26 2.04
C THR A 14 0.95 14.87 3.17
N LYS A 15 0.23 15.41 4.16
CA LYS A 15 0.77 15.87 5.43
C LYS A 15 0.72 14.74 6.44
N VAL A 16 1.86 14.46 7.08
CA VAL A 16 2.01 13.42 8.10
C VAL A 16 2.32 14.06 9.44
N GLU A 17 1.46 13.87 10.42
CA GLU A 17 1.62 14.31 11.80
C GLU A 17 1.37 13.15 12.76
N PRO A 18 1.80 13.20 14.02
CA PRO A 18 1.44 12.17 15.00
C PRO A 18 -0.08 11.94 15.04
N ASN A 19 -0.50 10.71 14.77
CA ASN A 19 -1.90 10.27 14.76
C ASN A 19 -2.82 11.03 13.78
N ASN A 20 -2.25 11.68 12.77
CA ASN A 20 -3.01 12.40 11.75
C ASN A 20 -2.35 12.26 10.37
N LEU A 21 -3.14 11.86 9.39
CA LEU A 21 -2.77 11.80 7.98
C LEU A 21 -3.78 12.63 7.19
N VAL A 22 -3.28 13.59 6.41
CA VAL A 22 -4.11 14.48 5.61
C VAL A 22 -3.64 14.44 4.17
N VAL A 23 -4.51 14.02 3.26
CA VAL A 23 -4.26 13.91 1.83
C VAL A 23 -4.92 15.08 1.12
N ALA A 24 -4.13 15.93 0.49
CA ALA A 24 -4.60 17.12 -0.22
C ALA A 24 -5.67 17.92 0.57
N GLY A 25 -5.47 18.08 1.89
CA GLY A 25 -6.38 18.82 2.77
C GLY A 25 -7.47 17.99 3.44
N TYR A 26 -7.72 16.73 3.01
CA TYR A 26 -8.73 15.86 3.61
C TYR A 26 -8.09 14.86 4.59
N PRO A 27 -8.63 14.67 5.81
CA PRO A 27 -8.21 13.58 6.68
C PRO A 27 -8.36 12.24 5.96
N LEU A 28 -7.29 11.42 5.96
CA LEU A 28 -7.33 10.13 5.27
C LEU A 28 -8.44 9.21 5.81
N ALA A 29 -8.75 9.29 7.10
CA ALA A 29 -9.87 8.55 7.68
C ALA A 29 -11.22 8.88 7.00
N GLN A 30 -11.45 10.15 6.62
CA GLN A 30 -12.66 10.53 5.89
C GLN A 30 -12.63 10.01 4.44
N LEU A 31 -11.47 10.00 3.78
CA LEU A 31 -11.35 9.42 2.44
C LEU A 31 -11.60 7.89 2.48
N ILE A 32 -11.09 7.18 3.48
CA ILE A 32 -11.40 5.75 3.69
C ILE A 32 -12.90 5.53 3.89
N GLU A 33 -13.59 6.47 4.53
CA GLU A 33 -15.01 6.36 4.84
C GLU A 33 -15.92 6.72 3.67
N HIS A 34 -15.54 7.68 2.84
CA HIS A 34 -16.46 8.32 1.89
C HIS A 34 -15.99 8.32 0.45
N SER A 35 -14.72 8.02 0.18
CA SER A 35 -14.13 8.06 -1.16
C SER A 35 -13.87 6.66 -1.71
N ASN A 36 -13.47 6.59 -2.97
CA ASN A 36 -13.00 5.39 -3.64
C ASN A 36 -11.57 5.57 -4.16
N VAL A 37 -10.99 4.51 -4.69
CA VAL A 37 -9.59 4.51 -5.16
C VAL A 37 -9.35 5.52 -6.27
N LEU A 38 -10.26 5.61 -7.26
CA LEU A 38 -10.07 6.47 -8.43
C LEU A 38 -10.26 7.95 -8.08
N GLU A 39 -11.24 8.24 -7.21
CA GLU A 39 -11.46 9.58 -6.67
C GLU A 39 -10.25 10.05 -5.84
N THR A 40 -9.74 9.18 -4.96
CA THR A 40 -8.56 9.50 -4.14
C THR A 40 -7.29 9.65 -5.00
N ALA A 41 -7.14 8.86 -6.08
CA ALA A 41 -6.04 9.01 -7.02
C ALA A 41 -6.10 10.35 -7.77
N HIS A 42 -7.30 10.76 -8.20
CA HIS A 42 -7.51 12.09 -8.80
C HIS A 42 -7.14 13.20 -7.80
N LEU A 43 -7.64 13.11 -6.57
CA LEU A 43 -7.36 14.07 -5.49
C LEU A 43 -5.85 14.23 -5.23
N LEU A 44 -5.12 13.13 -5.18
CA LEU A 44 -3.66 13.15 -4.97
C LEU A 44 -2.90 13.92 -6.07
N ILE A 45 -3.41 13.90 -7.31
CA ILE A 45 -2.78 14.55 -8.45
C ILE A 45 -3.23 16.02 -8.61
N LYS A 46 -4.54 16.26 -8.50
CA LYS A 46 -5.16 17.57 -8.76
C LYS A 46 -5.33 18.43 -7.52
N THR A 47 -5.22 17.85 -6.33
CA THR A 47 -5.52 18.46 -5.03
C THR A 47 -6.98 18.88 -4.84
N GLU A 48 -7.86 18.50 -5.77
CA GLU A 48 -9.31 18.71 -5.75
C GLU A 48 -10.02 17.39 -6.06
N LEU A 49 -11.23 17.21 -5.55
CA LEU A 49 -12.04 16.04 -5.86
C LEU A 49 -12.55 16.10 -7.31
N PRO A 50 -12.69 14.95 -8.01
CA PRO A 50 -13.26 14.93 -9.34
C PRO A 50 -14.75 15.26 -9.31
N THR A 51 -15.26 15.82 -10.41
CA THR A 51 -16.70 15.87 -10.65
C THR A 51 -17.25 14.44 -10.92
N ALA A 52 -18.58 14.29 -10.85
CA ALA A 52 -19.21 12.99 -11.16
C ALA A 52 -18.88 12.48 -12.57
N ASP A 53 -18.84 13.41 -13.56
CA ASP A 53 -18.50 13.06 -14.96
C ASP A 53 -17.02 12.62 -15.08
N GLN A 54 -16.12 13.30 -14.38
CA GLN A 54 -14.72 12.90 -14.35
C GLN A 54 -14.54 11.55 -13.69
N LEU A 55 -15.23 11.28 -12.58
CA LEU A 55 -15.15 9.99 -11.89
C LEU A 55 -15.71 8.86 -12.78
N ALA A 56 -16.81 9.08 -13.47
CA ALA A 56 -17.35 8.12 -14.44
C ALA A 56 -16.36 7.84 -15.58
N ALA A 57 -15.70 8.89 -16.11
CA ALA A 57 -14.64 8.74 -17.10
C ALA A 57 -13.45 7.95 -16.57
N HIS A 58 -13.04 8.17 -15.32
CA HIS A 58 -11.96 7.42 -14.67
C HIS A 58 -12.31 5.95 -14.49
N THR A 59 -13.53 5.64 -14.07
CA THR A 59 -14.02 4.25 -13.93
C THR A 59 -13.93 3.53 -15.26
N LYS A 60 -14.43 4.15 -16.34
CA LYS A 60 -14.33 3.60 -17.68
C LYS A 60 -12.89 3.40 -18.13
N ALA A 61 -12.03 4.40 -17.95
CA ALA A 61 -10.61 4.34 -18.35
C ALA A 61 -9.84 3.25 -17.60
N ALA A 62 -10.07 3.09 -16.29
CA ALA A 62 -9.46 2.03 -15.49
C ALA A 62 -9.95 0.64 -15.94
N TYR A 63 -11.26 0.50 -16.21
CA TYR A 63 -11.80 -0.73 -16.78
C TYR A 63 -11.15 -1.07 -18.12
N GLU A 64 -11.11 -0.13 -19.09
CA GLU A 64 -10.49 -0.34 -20.40
C GLU A 64 -9.02 -0.72 -20.27
N ALA A 65 -8.26 -0.06 -19.40
CA ALA A 65 -6.88 -0.39 -19.13
C ALA A 65 -6.70 -1.81 -18.56
N SER A 66 -7.63 -2.26 -17.72
CA SER A 66 -7.63 -3.62 -17.15
C SER A 66 -7.93 -4.71 -18.19
N ARG A 67 -8.50 -4.34 -19.34
CA ARG A 67 -8.81 -5.27 -20.45
C ARG A 67 -7.62 -5.54 -21.38
N LEU A 68 -6.60 -4.69 -21.36
CA LEU A 68 -5.40 -4.91 -22.15
C LEU A 68 -4.62 -6.12 -21.62
N PRO A 69 -4.09 -7.01 -22.47
CA PRO A 69 -3.32 -8.17 -22.03
C PRO A 69 -2.16 -7.77 -21.11
N ALA A 70 -1.89 -8.55 -20.07
CA ALA A 70 -0.70 -8.35 -19.24
C ALA A 70 0.57 -8.66 -20.04
N PRO A 71 1.70 -8.01 -19.75
CA PRO A 71 2.99 -8.42 -20.31
C PRO A 71 3.35 -9.80 -19.78
N LYS A 72 4.05 -10.60 -20.59
CA LYS A 72 4.49 -11.93 -20.18
C LYS A 72 5.69 -11.81 -19.22
N VAL A 73 5.41 -12.01 -17.96
CA VAL A 73 6.41 -12.06 -16.88
C VAL A 73 6.24 -13.40 -16.16
N GLU A 74 7.29 -14.18 -16.06
CA GLU A 74 7.28 -15.40 -15.27
C GLU A 74 7.51 -15.07 -13.79
N ARG A 75 6.72 -15.66 -12.91
CA ARG A 75 6.92 -15.59 -11.47
C ARG A 75 7.46 -16.93 -10.98
N PHE A 76 8.60 -16.90 -10.31
CA PHE A 76 9.15 -18.10 -9.69
C PHE A 76 8.44 -18.44 -8.38
N GLU A 77 8.38 -19.72 -8.04
CA GLU A 77 7.79 -20.16 -6.76
C GLU A 77 8.55 -19.52 -5.58
N GLY A 78 7.81 -18.92 -4.67
CA GLY A 78 8.37 -18.19 -3.51
C GLY A 78 8.87 -16.78 -3.82
N GLU A 79 8.79 -16.31 -5.07
CA GLU A 79 9.13 -14.94 -5.42
C GLU A 79 8.14 -13.93 -4.83
N ASP A 80 8.69 -12.81 -4.37
CA ASP A 80 7.89 -11.68 -3.90
C ASP A 80 7.03 -11.10 -5.05
N ILE A 81 5.72 -11.04 -4.84
CA ILE A 81 4.79 -10.51 -5.84
C ILE A 81 5.15 -9.09 -6.29
N SER A 82 5.79 -8.28 -5.42
CA SER A 82 6.21 -6.91 -5.75
C SER A 82 7.24 -6.89 -6.89
N ALA A 83 8.14 -7.88 -6.95
CA ALA A 83 9.13 -7.99 -8.01
C ALA A 83 8.47 -8.24 -9.37
N ALA A 84 7.56 -9.20 -9.43
CA ALA A 84 6.81 -9.53 -10.66
C ALA A 84 5.92 -8.35 -11.12
N LEU A 85 5.24 -7.68 -10.18
CA LEU A 85 4.45 -6.48 -10.48
C LEU A 85 5.31 -5.32 -10.98
N GLY A 86 6.50 -5.13 -10.41
CA GLY A 86 7.49 -4.16 -10.89
C GLY A 86 7.98 -4.47 -12.31
N ALA A 87 8.22 -5.74 -12.62
CA ALA A 87 8.59 -6.16 -13.98
C ALA A 87 7.47 -5.88 -15.00
N CYS A 88 6.20 -6.13 -14.64
CA CYS A 88 5.06 -5.78 -15.48
C CYS A 88 5.00 -4.27 -15.78
N LEU A 89 5.23 -3.43 -14.77
CA LEU A 89 5.28 -1.97 -14.96
C LEU A 89 6.34 -1.57 -15.97
N LEU A 90 7.55 -2.13 -15.87
CA LEU A 90 8.65 -1.81 -16.79
C LEU A 90 8.38 -2.26 -18.22
N MET A 91 7.78 -3.44 -18.41
CA MET A 91 7.45 -3.96 -19.73
C MET A 91 6.33 -3.15 -20.41
N ASP A 92 5.44 -2.55 -19.64
CA ASP A 92 4.37 -1.66 -20.13
C ASP A 92 4.83 -0.19 -20.26
N GLY A 93 6.11 0.11 -20.06
CA GLY A 93 6.64 1.49 -20.07
C GLY A 93 6.23 2.31 -21.29
N GLU A 94 6.18 1.71 -22.48
CA GLU A 94 5.74 2.40 -23.71
C GLU A 94 4.24 2.76 -23.68
N LEU A 95 3.37 1.92 -23.08
CA LEU A 95 1.94 2.21 -22.96
C LEU A 95 1.70 3.46 -22.11
N PHE A 96 2.53 3.68 -21.08
CA PHE A 96 2.41 4.87 -20.23
C PHE A 96 2.79 6.17 -20.94
N LYS A 97 3.48 6.14 -22.09
CA LYS A 97 3.83 7.33 -22.86
C LYS A 97 2.63 7.95 -23.58
N VAL A 98 1.60 7.16 -23.86
CA VAL A 98 0.38 7.60 -24.56
C VAL A 98 -0.40 8.69 -23.80
N TYR A 99 -0.24 8.75 -22.46
CA TYR A 99 -1.00 9.63 -21.57
C TYR A 99 -0.17 10.80 -21.03
N THR A 100 0.66 11.43 -21.87
CA THR A 100 1.62 12.47 -21.43
C THR A 100 1.19 13.89 -21.74
N GLU A 101 0.13 14.11 -22.53
CA GLU A 101 -0.23 15.42 -23.04
C GLU A 101 -1.43 16.02 -22.31
N GLY A 102 -1.40 17.34 -22.15
CA GLY A 102 -2.46 18.15 -21.55
C GLY A 102 -2.50 18.13 -20.01
N ASP A 103 -3.33 19.02 -19.46
CA ASP A 103 -3.45 19.25 -18.00
C ASP A 103 -3.96 18.03 -17.24
N ASP A 104 -4.70 17.13 -17.89
CA ASP A 104 -5.21 15.90 -17.30
C ASP A 104 -4.31 14.67 -17.55
N GLY A 105 -3.22 14.84 -18.31
CA GLY A 105 -2.26 13.78 -18.59
C GLY A 105 -1.77 13.01 -17.34
N PRO A 106 -1.36 13.70 -16.25
CA PRO A 106 -0.96 13.05 -15.01
C PRO A 106 -2.04 12.19 -14.37
N VAL A 107 -3.29 12.68 -14.29
CA VAL A 107 -4.44 11.91 -13.77
C VAL A 107 -4.71 10.71 -14.66
N ASN A 108 -4.86 10.94 -15.97
CA ASN A 108 -5.17 9.89 -16.93
C ASN A 108 -4.12 8.76 -16.88
N LYS A 109 -2.84 9.11 -16.79
CA LYS A 109 -1.75 8.15 -16.65
C LYS A 109 -1.85 7.35 -15.34
N THR A 110 -2.20 8.00 -14.23
CA THR A 110 -2.39 7.34 -12.93
C THR A 110 -3.58 6.37 -12.96
N ILE A 111 -4.72 6.81 -13.49
CA ILE A 111 -5.93 5.96 -13.65
C ILE A 111 -5.64 4.77 -14.56
N PHE A 112 -4.97 5.00 -15.69
CA PHE A 112 -4.52 3.94 -16.59
C PHE A 112 -3.61 2.94 -15.85
N ALA A 113 -2.64 3.43 -15.09
CA ALA A 113 -1.74 2.57 -14.33
C ALA A 113 -2.46 1.71 -13.29
N LEU A 114 -3.48 2.25 -12.60
CA LEU A 114 -4.31 1.48 -11.66
C LEU A 114 -5.10 0.38 -12.38
N GLY A 115 -5.67 0.65 -13.53
CA GLY A 115 -6.33 -0.36 -14.37
C GLY A 115 -5.34 -1.44 -14.85
N ARG A 116 -4.17 -1.04 -15.34
CA ARG A 116 -3.09 -1.98 -15.71
C ARG A 116 -2.66 -2.85 -14.53
N PHE A 117 -2.49 -2.24 -13.36
CA PHE A 117 -2.06 -2.95 -12.17
C PHE A 117 -3.10 -4.00 -11.71
N THR A 118 -4.40 -3.72 -11.91
CA THR A 118 -5.47 -4.71 -11.71
C THR A 118 -5.27 -5.93 -12.63
N ARG A 119 -4.93 -5.70 -13.92
CA ARG A 119 -4.60 -6.77 -14.87
C ARG A 119 -3.34 -7.55 -14.47
N TYR A 120 -2.30 -6.87 -14.00
CA TYR A 120 -1.07 -7.55 -13.55
C TYR A 120 -1.36 -8.47 -12.36
N LEU A 121 -2.14 -8.02 -11.38
CA LEU A 121 -2.56 -8.86 -10.26
C LEU A 121 -3.33 -10.09 -10.73
N ALA A 122 -4.32 -9.91 -11.59
CA ALA A 122 -5.09 -11.03 -12.14
C ALA A 122 -4.20 -12.03 -12.88
N TYR A 123 -3.27 -11.54 -13.70
CA TYR A 123 -2.32 -12.38 -14.43
C TYR A 123 -1.40 -13.17 -13.49
N MET A 124 -0.79 -12.48 -12.49
CA MET A 124 0.13 -13.11 -11.54
C MET A 124 -0.54 -14.15 -10.64
N LEU A 125 -1.85 -14.03 -10.43
CA LEU A 125 -2.63 -14.92 -9.59
C LEU A 125 -3.44 -15.95 -10.38
N GLY A 126 -3.41 -15.88 -11.72
CA GLY A 126 -4.18 -16.79 -12.60
C GLY A 126 -5.67 -16.47 -12.66
N ASN A 127 -6.07 -15.25 -12.31
CA ASN A 127 -7.45 -14.83 -12.11
C ASN A 127 -8.02 -14.00 -13.30
N GLU A 128 -7.34 -14.01 -14.46
CA GLU A 128 -7.74 -13.18 -15.61
C GLU A 128 -9.16 -13.48 -16.08
N ALA A 129 -9.57 -14.75 -16.06
CA ALA A 129 -10.92 -15.15 -16.46
C ALA A 129 -12.02 -14.51 -15.58
N ALA A 130 -11.80 -14.42 -14.27
CA ALA A 130 -12.73 -13.75 -13.36
C ALA A 130 -12.76 -12.24 -13.59
N LEU A 131 -11.60 -11.61 -13.78
CA LEU A 131 -11.52 -10.18 -14.10
C LEU A 131 -12.23 -9.88 -15.44
N ASP A 132 -12.15 -10.79 -16.40
CA ASP A 132 -12.77 -10.64 -17.72
C ASP A 132 -14.31 -10.71 -17.69
N LYS A 133 -14.93 -11.10 -16.59
CA LYS A 133 -16.38 -11.04 -16.37
C LYS A 133 -16.87 -9.67 -15.88
N ALA A 134 -15.96 -8.78 -15.46
CA ALA A 134 -16.35 -7.46 -14.97
C ALA A 134 -17.10 -6.65 -16.03
N ALA A 135 -18.12 -5.90 -15.60
CA ALA A 135 -18.84 -4.94 -16.43
C ALA A 135 -18.12 -3.58 -16.46
N ALA A 136 -18.33 -2.79 -17.49
CA ALA A 136 -17.64 -1.52 -17.70
C ALA A 136 -18.02 -0.43 -16.68
N ASP A 137 -19.18 -0.55 -16.05
CA ASP A 137 -19.73 0.35 -15.04
C ASP A 137 -19.65 -0.24 -13.62
N GLU A 138 -18.98 -1.39 -13.48
CA GLU A 138 -18.81 -2.02 -12.18
C GLU A 138 -17.89 -1.18 -11.28
N PRO A 139 -18.18 -1.08 -9.96
CA PRO A 139 -17.29 -0.40 -9.01
C PRO A 139 -15.85 -0.94 -9.09
N PHE A 140 -14.87 -0.05 -9.08
CA PHE A 140 -13.48 -0.44 -9.29
C PHE A 140 -12.96 -1.42 -8.21
N GLY A 141 -13.45 -1.32 -6.98
CA GLY A 141 -13.18 -2.29 -5.92
C GLY A 141 -13.56 -3.73 -6.27
N ASN A 142 -14.62 -3.92 -7.05
CA ASN A 142 -15.03 -5.23 -7.54
C ASN A 142 -14.04 -5.80 -8.56
N LEU A 143 -13.49 -4.96 -9.45
CA LEU A 143 -12.45 -5.38 -10.39
C LEU A 143 -11.20 -5.86 -9.64
N ILE A 144 -10.79 -5.10 -8.60
CA ILE A 144 -9.66 -5.50 -7.75
C ILE A 144 -9.98 -6.81 -7.02
N TYR A 145 -11.21 -6.96 -6.49
CA TYR A 145 -11.64 -8.19 -5.81
C TYR A 145 -11.53 -9.41 -6.74
N ARG A 146 -12.09 -9.32 -7.95
CA ARG A 146 -11.97 -10.38 -8.97
C ARG A 146 -10.52 -10.72 -9.28
N ALA A 147 -9.68 -9.68 -9.44
CA ALA A 147 -8.26 -9.86 -9.75
C ALA A 147 -7.50 -10.61 -8.65
N VAL A 148 -7.83 -10.37 -7.38
CA VAL A 148 -7.11 -10.98 -6.25
C VAL A 148 -7.70 -12.30 -5.78
N THR A 149 -8.99 -12.56 -5.97
CA THR A 149 -9.65 -13.78 -5.48
C THR A 149 -9.94 -14.82 -6.57
N GLY A 150 -10.10 -14.40 -7.82
CA GLY A 150 -10.56 -15.26 -8.91
C GLY A 150 -12.06 -15.57 -8.84
N GLU A 151 -12.82 -14.96 -7.95
CA GLU A 151 -14.26 -15.14 -7.86
C GLU A 151 -14.97 -14.36 -8.98
N GLU A 152 -15.83 -15.04 -9.75
CA GLU A 152 -16.63 -14.43 -10.83
C GLU A 152 -17.83 -13.66 -10.30
N GLU A 153 -18.41 -14.07 -9.18
CA GLU A 153 -19.49 -13.39 -8.48
C GLU A 153 -18.90 -12.56 -7.32
N VAL A 154 -19.22 -11.28 -7.28
CA VAL A 154 -18.69 -10.39 -6.24
C VAL A 154 -19.80 -10.01 -5.27
N ASP A 155 -19.63 -10.35 -3.99
CA ASP A 155 -20.41 -9.70 -2.93
C ASP A 155 -19.99 -8.22 -2.89
N PRO A 156 -20.91 -7.26 -3.12
CA PRO A 156 -20.61 -5.83 -3.14
C PRO A 156 -19.91 -5.34 -1.87
N LYS A 157 -20.21 -5.92 -0.71
CA LYS A 157 -19.56 -5.56 0.57
C LYS A 157 -18.10 -5.98 0.61
N ARG A 158 -17.76 -7.13 -0.02
CA ARG A 158 -16.39 -7.61 -0.12
C ARG A 158 -15.57 -6.73 -1.08
N GLY A 159 -16.15 -6.37 -2.23
CA GLY A 159 -15.54 -5.42 -3.16
C GLY A 159 -15.28 -4.05 -2.52
N LEU A 160 -16.28 -3.51 -1.80
CA LEU A 160 -16.12 -2.27 -1.03
C LEU A 160 -15.06 -2.38 0.06
N MET A 161 -14.95 -3.53 0.75
CA MET A 161 -13.90 -3.70 1.77
C MET A 161 -12.51 -3.75 1.18
N ILE A 162 -12.31 -4.41 0.04
CA ILE A 162 -11.05 -4.38 -0.71
C ILE A 162 -10.70 -2.94 -1.08
N GLU A 163 -11.64 -2.20 -1.63
CA GLU A 163 -11.43 -0.80 -2.01
C GLU A 163 -11.08 0.08 -0.81
N THR A 164 -11.77 -0.13 0.32
CA THR A 164 -11.50 0.56 1.60
C THR A 164 -10.06 0.32 2.08
N MET A 165 -9.55 -0.92 1.99
CA MET A 165 -8.17 -1.26 2.35
C MET A 165 -7.15 -0.63 1.39
N VAL A 166 -7.48 -0.57 0.11
CA VAL A 166 -6.63 0.06 -0.91
C VAL A 166 -6.54 1.58 -0.65
N VAL A 167 -7.66 2.25 -0.38
CA VAL A 167 -7.68 3.68 -0.01
C VAL A 167 -6.87 3.93 1.26
N ALA A 168 -6.95 3.07 2.26
CA ALA A 168 -6.14 3.19 3.48
C ALA A 168 -4.62 3.10 3.23
N SER A 169 -4.20 2.58 2.08
CA SER A 169 -2.80 2.37 1.71
C SER A 169 -2.27 3.37 0.68
N VAL A 170 -3.11 4.31 0.19
CA VAL A 170 -2.79 5.15 -0.98
C VAL A 170 -1.51 5.96 -0.80
N ASP A 171 -1.30 6.58 0.36
CA ASP A 171 -0.11 7.37 0.61
C ASP A 171 0.22 7.55 2.10
N HIS A 172 1.45 7.95 2.38
CA HIS A 172 1.96 8.32 3.71
C HIS A 172 3.05 9.40 3.59
N GLY A 173 2.91 10.31 2.61
CA GLY A 173 3.87 11.37 2.32
C GLY A 173 5.19 10.88 1.74
N VAL A 174 6.18 11.75 1.72
CA VAL A 174 7.48 11.52 1.03
C VAL A 174 8.52 10.77 1.88
N THR A 175 8.22 10.45 3.13
CA THR A 175 9.21 9.86 4.06
C THR A 175 9.30 8.32 4.03
N PRO A 176 8.27 7.55 3.64
CA PRO A 176 8.38 6.10 3.54
C PRO A 176 9.41 5.65 2.49
N PRO A 177 10.08 4.51 2.69
CA PRO A 177 11.08 4.00 1.74
C PRO A 177 10.57 3.90 0.30
N SER A 178 9.33 3.47 0.10
CA SER A 178 8.74 3.38 -1.25
C SER A 178 8.59 4.73 -1.93
N ALA A 179 8.10 5.75 -1.22
CA ALA A 179 8.00 7.11 -1.76
C ALA A 179 9.39 7.68 -2.06
N GLN A 180 10.35 7.51 -1.14
CA GLN A 180 11.72 7.98 -1.35
C GLN A 180 12.38 7.33 -2.58
N ALA A 181 12.26 6.01 -2.74
CA ALA A 181 12.83 5.30 -3.89
C ALA A 181 12.24 5.80 -5.21
N GLY A 182 10.92 5.94 -5.30
CA GLY A 182 10.23 6.48 -6.48
C GLY A 182 10.63 7.92 -6.79
N VAL A 183 10.68 8.77 -5.77
CA VAL A 183 11.05 10.19 -5.92
C VAL A 183 12.53 10.36 -6.30
N ILE A 184 13.44 9.54 -5.76
CA ILE A 184 14.85 9.59 -6.16
C ILE A 184 15.00 9.24 -7.65
N ALA A 185 14.31 8.19 -8.13
CA ALA A 185 14.29 7.87 -9.55
C ALA A 185 13.70 9.02 -10.40
N ALA A 186 12.56 9.58 -9.99
CA ALA A 186 11.93 10.73 -10.65
C ALA A 186 12.84 11.96 -10.67
N SER A 187 13.62 12.20 -9.62
CA SER A 187 14.52 13.36 -9.50
C SER A 187 15.61 13.39 -10.56
N VAL A 188 16.03 12.23 -11.06
CA VAL A 188 16.98 12.13 -12.18
C VAL A 188 16.28 11.94 -13.53
N ARG A 189 14.96 12.22 -13.56
CA ARG A 189 14.12 12.13 -14.78
C ARG A 189 14.03 10.72 -15.35
N ALA A 190 14.13 9.68 -14.51
CA ALA A 190 13.69 8.35 -14.91
C ALA A 190 12.21 8.42 -15.35
N ASP A 191 11.83 7.58 -16.30
CA ASP A 191 10.45 7.56 -16.76
C ASP A 191 9.47 7.12 -15.66
N TYR A 192 8.17 7.26 -15.94
CA TYR A 192 7.11 6.95 -15.02
C TYR A 192 7.15 5.50 -14.54
N ALA A 193 7.29 4.54 -15.47
CA ALA A 193 7.32 3.11 -15.14
C ALA A 193 8.51 2.75 -14.24
N MET A 194 9.70 3.29 -14.56
CA MET A 194 10.92 3.06 -13.77
C MET A 194 10.80 3.65 -12.38
N SER A 195 10.24 4.86 -12.26
CA SER A 195 10.05 5.53 -10.96
C SER A 195 9.06 4.76 -10.06
N LEU A 196 7.93 4.30 -10.64
CA LEU A 196 6.97 3.48 -9.91
C LEU A 196 7.55 2.11 -9.53
N CYS A 197 8.26 1.46 -10.44
CA CYS A 197 8.94 0.20 -10.18
C CYS A 197 9.95 0.33 -9.02
N SER A 198 10.71 1.41 -8.97
CA SER A 198 11.64 1.70 -7.87
C SER A 198 10.90 1.81 -6.53
N GLY A 199 9.75 2.48 -6.51
CA GLY A 199 8.89 2.60 -5.33
C GLY A 199 8.28 1.26 -4.91
N VAL A 200 7.75 0.49 -5.84
CA VAL A 200 7.19 -0.86 -5.61
C VAL A 200 8.26 -1.81 -5.10
N GLY A 201 9.46 -1.79 -5.67
CA GLY A 201 10.59 -2.61 -5.24
C GLY A 201 11.08 -2.33 -3.81
N ALA A 202 10.75 -1.17 -3.26
CA ALA A 202 11.04 -0.82 -1.86
C ALA A 202 9.94 -1.27 -0.88
N ILE A 203 8.86 -1.91 -1.35
CA ILE A 203 7.81 -2.49 -0.49
C ILE A 203 8.17 -3.95 -0.23
N THR A 204 8.54 -4.25 1.02
CA THR A 204 9.02 -5.55 1.46
C THR A 204 8.30 -5.98 2.74
N ASP A 205 8.62 -7.15 3.29
CA ASP A 205 8.02 -7.64 4.55
C ASP A 205 8.28 -6.71 5.76
N VAL A 206 9.24 -5.78 5.65
CA VAL A 206 9.51 -4.78 6.69
C VAL A 206 8.92 -3.39 6.37
N HIS A 207 8.31 -3.23 5.19
CA HIS A 207 7.62 -2.01 4.76
C HIS A 207 6.46 -2.35 3.83
N GLY A 208 5.22 -2.23 4.33
CA GLY A 208 3.99 -2.49 3.57
C GLY A 208 3.64 -3.98 3.40
N GLY A 209 4.50 -4.91 3.79
CA GLY A 209 4.27 -6.35 3.72
C GLY A 209 4.04 -7.03 5.07
N ALA A 210 3.96 -6.27 6.15
CA ALA A 210 3.78 -6.83 7.50
C ALA A 210 2.40 -7.47 7.71
N GLY A 211 1.41 -7.18 6.85
CA GLY A 211 0.04 -7.70 6.97
C GLY A 211 -0.04 -9.22 6.89
N ARG A 212 0.70 -9.83 5.97
CA ARG A 212 0.80 -11.29 5.88
C ARG A 212 1.26 -11.94 7.18
N MET A 213 2.35 -11.44 7.73
CA MET A 213 2.91 -12.01 8.97
C MET A 213 2.04 -11.75 10.19
N ALA A 214 1.34 -10.60 10.22
CA ALA A 214 0.33 -10.31 11.23
C ALA A 214 -0.84 -11.29 11.14
N ALA A 215 -1.39 -11.52 9.95
CA ALA A 215 -2.46 -12.51 9.73
C ALA A 215 -2.05 -13.92 10.17
N LEU A 216 -0.83 -14.35 9.85
CA LEU A 216 -0.30 -15.65 10.29
C LEU A 216 -0.13 -15.72 11.81
N PHE A 217 0.21 -14.63 12.48
CA PHE A 217 0.24 -14.57 13.94
C PHE A 217 -1.19 -14.68 14.52
N PHE A 218 -2.14 -13.92 13.98
CA PHE A 218 -3.54 -13.99 14.41
C PHE A 218 -4.13 -15.39 14.20
N LYS A 219 -3.79 -16.04 13.08
CA LYS A 219 -4.17 -17.44 12.85
C LYS A 219 -3.67 -18.35 13.97
N LYS A 220 -2.42 -18.20 14.40
CA LYS A 220 -1.90 -19.01 15.53
C LYS A 220 -2.66 -18.75 16.82
N VAL A 221 -3.12 -17.52 17.06
CA VAL A 221 -3.95 -17.20 18.23
C VAL A 221 -5.29 -17.93 18.15
N VAL A 222 -5.96 -17.83 17.01
CA VAL A 222 -7.27 -18.49 16.79
C VAL A 222 -7.15 -20.02 16.87
N ASP A 223 -6.15 -20.60 16.22
CA ASP A 223 -5.89 -22.04 16.24
C ASP A 223 -5.60 -22.53 17.67
N LYS A 224 -4.80 -21.76 18.43
CA LYS A 224 -4.47 -22.08 19.83
C LYS A 224 -5.72 -21.98 20.72
N ALA A 225 -6.52 -20.95 20.59
CA ALA A 225 -7.76 -20.79 21.34
C ALA A 225 -8.69 -22.01 21.14
N LYS A 226 -8.83 -22.47 19.90
CA LYS A 226 -9.62 -23.66 19.55
C LYS A 226 -9.02 -24.94 20.10
N ALA A 227 -7.70 -25.12 20.02
CA ALA A 227 -7.02 -26.32 20.50
C ALA A 227 -7.07 -26.46 22.03
N ASP A 228 -6.98 -25.33 22.75
CA ASP A 228 -6.93 -25.31 24.22
C ASP A 228 -8.31 -25.12 24.87
N ASP A 229 -9.39 -25.03 24.08
CA ASP A 229 -10.74 -24.67 24.52
C ASP A 229 -10.73 -23.40 25.41
N SER A 230 -9.99 -22.38 24.96
CA SER A 230 -9.76 -21.14 25.70
C SER A 230 -10.28 -19.92 24.94
N SER A 231 -10.36 -18.77 25.61
CA SER A 231 -10.70 -17.50 24.94
C SER A 231 -9.54 -17.03 24.03
N LEU A 232 -9.89 -16.21 23.02
CA LEU A 232 -8.90 -15.54 22.15
C LEU A 232 -7.90 -14.71 22.96
N GLU A 233 -8.36 -14.06 24.04
CA GLU A 233 -7.52 -13.26 24.92
C GLU A 233 -6.46 -14.11 25.61
N VAL A 234 -6.83 -15.23 26.21
CA VAL A 234 -5.91 -16.17 26.89
C VAL A 234 -4.89 -16.73 25.90
N ALA A 235 -5.34 -17.17 24.74
CA ALA A 235 -4.46 -17.68 23.69
C ALA A 235 -3.49 -16.61 23.17
N CYS A 236 -3.97 -15.36 23.00
CA CYS A 236 -3.17 -14.24 22.56
C CYS A 236 -2.09 -13.88 23.60
N GLU A 237 -2.44 -13.79 24.90
CA GLU A 237 -1.48 -13.55 25.98
C GLU A 237 -0.37 -14.61 25.99
N ALA A 238 -0.73 -15.87 25.89
CA ALA A 238 0.23 -16.98 25.88
C ALA A 238 1.21 -16.89 24.69
N LEU A 239 0.70 -16.59 23.48
CA LEU A 239 1.55 -16.45 22.30
C LEU A 239 2.41 -15.18 22.32
N VAL A 240 1.90 -14.06 22.82
CA VAL A 240 2.71 -12.83 23.02
C VAL A 240 3.84 -13.10 24.02
N ALA A 241 3.57 -13.83 25.10
CA ALA A 241 4.59 -14.21 26.08
C ALA A 241 5.66 -15.14 25.46
N ASP A 242 5.26 -16.14 24.65
CA ASP A 242 6.18 -17.02 23.93
C ASP A 242 7.08 -16.21 22.96
N TYR A 243 6.49 -15.32 22.15
CA TYR A 243 7.24 -14.49 21.23
C TYR A 243 8.24 -13.58 21.95
N LYS A 244 7.83 -13.00 23.11
CA LYS A 244 8.73 -12.19 23.96
C LYS A 244 9.88 -13.02 24.50
N ALA A 245 9.61 -14.20 25.06
CA ALA A 245 10.63 -15.09 25.61
C ALA A 245 11.65 -15.52 24.54
N ASN A 246 11.20 -15.77 23.33
CA ASN A 246 12.01 -16.18 22.19
C ASN A 246 12.59 -15.01 21.38
N LYS A 247 12.44 -13.76 21.84
CA LYS A 247 12.90 -12.52 21.14
C LYS A 247 12.38 -12.39 19.71
N LYS A 248 11.22 -12.99 19.42
CA LYS A 248 10.56 -12.89 18.12
C LYS A 248 9.74 -11.59 18.03
N ARG A 249 9.69 -10.99 16.85
CA ARG A 249 8.84 -9.82 16.59
C ARG A 249 7.45 -10.26 16.15
N ILE A 250 6.43 -9.54 16.62
CA ILE A 250 5.07 -9.62 16.06
C ILE A 250 4.97 -8.52 15.03
N GLN A 251 4.86 -8.90 13.75
CA GLN A 251 4.70 -7.96 12.65
C GLN A 251 3.31 -7.32 12.70
N GLY A 252 3.16 -6.14 12.09
CA GLY A 252 1.91 -5.37 12.17
C GLY A 252 1.77 -4.56 13.46
N LEU A 253 2.73 -4.66 14.42
CA LEU A 253 2.81 -3.81 15.60
C LEU A 253 3.94 -2.80 15.49
N GLY A 254 3.66 -1.57 15.95
CA GLY A 254 4.59 -0.44 15.96
C GLY A 254 4.43 0.46 14.73
N HIS A 255 4.65 1.74 14.95
CA HIS A 255 4.68 2.77 13.91
C HIS A 255 5.75 3.82 14.24
N ARG A 256 6.42 4.36 13.20
CA ARG A 256 7.49 5.36 13.40
C ARG A 256 6.97 6.72 13.85
N VAL A 257 5.74 7.06 13.49
CA VAL A 257 5.12 8.39 13.69
C VAL A 257 3.91 8.31 14.61
N HIS A 258 3.07 7.27 14.44
CA HIS A 258 1.79 7.17 15.13
C HIS A 258 1.89 6.33 16.42
N SER A 259 1.40 6.86 17.53
CA SER A 259 1.09 6.08 18.73
C SER A 259 -0.28 5.40 18.62
N GLN A 260 -1.12 5.89 17.70
CA GLN A 260 -2.37 5.29 17.28
C GLN A 260 -2.54 5.56 15.78
N ASP A 261 -2.50 4.52 14.96
CA ASP A 261 -2.65 4.66 13.50
C ASP A 261 -4.09 5.13 13.18
N PRO A 262 -4.29 6.31 12.56
CA PRO A 262 -5.63 6.87 12.35
C PRO A 262 -6.50 6.05 11.38
N ARG A 263 -5.90 5.10 10.63
CA ARG A 263 -6.58 4.25 9.66
C ARG A 263 -7.22 3.02 10.28
N ARG A 264 -6.69 2.54 11.43
CA ARG A 264 -7.12 1.28 12.05
C ARG A 264 -8.59 1.30 12.46
N ASP A 265 -9.01 2.38 13.13
CA ASP A 265 -10.35 2.46 13.74
C ASP A 265 -11.43 2.49 12.65
N ILE A 266 -11.17 3.17 11.53
CA ILE A 266 -12.11 3.21 10.41
C ILE A 266 -12.16 1.88 9.64
N LEU A 267 -11.04 1.17 9.50
CA LEU A 267 -11.03 -0.17 8.91
C LEU A 267 -11.81 -1.17 9.76
N TRP A 268 -11.62 -1.16 11.09
CA TRP A 268 -12.41 -1.99 12.01
C TRP A 268 -13.91 -1.65 11.97
N LYS A 269 -14.25 -0.35 11.91
CA LYS A 269 -15.63 0.10 11.74
C LYS A 269 -16.22 -0.48 10.46
N ARG A 270 -15.55 -0.31 9.32
CA ARG A 270 -16.06 -0.73 8.01
C ARG A 270 -16.22 -2.24 7.89
N VAL A 271 -15.24 -3.03 8.32
CA VAL A 271 -15.35 -4.49 8.24
C VAL A 271 -16.52 -5.03 9.08
N LYS A 272 -16.81 -4.39 10.23
CA LYS A 272 -17.98 -4.72 11.06
C LYS A 272 -19.30 -4.30 10.41
N GLU A 273 -19.38 -3.09 9.87
CA GLU A 273 -20.56 -2.59 9.16
C GLU A 273 -20.92 -3.46 7.95
N TYR A 274 -19.92 -4.00 7.29
CA TYR A 274 -20.11 -4.93 6.16
C TYR A 274 -20.43 -6.36 6.60
N GLY A 275 -20.32 -6.68 7.90
CA GLY A 275 -20.56 -8.01 8.42
C GLY A 275 -19.48 -9.03 8.07
N LEU A 276 -18.26 -8.56 7.83
CA LEU A 276 -17.11 -9.37 7.42
C LEU A 276 -16.12 -9.64 8.57
N ALA A 277 -16.31 -9.00 9.73
CA ALA A 277 -15.45 -9.18 10.90
C ALA A 277 -15.71 -10.52 11.60
N SER A 278 -14.62 -11.18 12.03
CA SER A 278 -14.65 -12.41 12.81
C SER A 278 -13.45 -12.47 13.78
N ASP A 279 -12.91 -13.66 14.05
CA ASP A 279 -11.88 -13.90 15.06
C ASP A 279 -10.57 -13.14 14.82
N TYR A 280 -10.15 -12.96 13.56
CA TYR A 280 -8.87 -12.29 13.26
C TYR A 280 -8.96 -10.80 13.52
N VAL A 281 -10.06 -10.16 13.16
CA VAL A 281 -10.32 -8.75 13.50
C VAL A 281 -10.41 -8.60 15.01
N ALA A 282 -11.10 -9.50 15.72
CA ALA A 282 -11.18 -9.47 17.17
C ALA A 282 -9.78 -9.56 17.84
N VAL A 283 -8.90 -10.44 17.36
CA VAL A 283 -7.51 -10.50 17.83
C VAL A 283 -6.77 -9.20 17.52
N SER A 284 -6.97 -8.64 16.33
CA SER A 284 -6.30 -7.38 15.92
C SER A 284 -6.69 -6.19 16.80
N GLU A 285 -7.90 -6.16 17.34
CA GLU A 285 -8.37 -5.11 18.25
C GLU A 285 -7.73 -5.20 19.63
N MET A 286 -7.54 -6.41 20.16
CA MET A 286 -7.01 -6.63 21.52
C MET A 286 -5.48 -6.68 21.59
N ILE A 287 -4.78 -6.96 20.48
CA ILE A 287 -3.34 -7.27 20.48
C ILE A 287 -2.47 -6.17 21.08
N THR A 288 -2.79 -4.89 20.86
CA THR A 288 -2.00 -3.76 21.39
C THR A 288 -2.04 -3.73 22.92
N GLU A 289 -3.20 -3.95 23.51
CA GLU A 289 -3.40 -3.97 24.96
C GLU A 289 -2.68 -5.17 25.59
N ILE A 290 -2.88 -6.36 25.00
CA ILE A 290 -2.24 -7.60 25.44
C ILE A 290 -0.72 -7.49 25.33
N PHE A 291 -0.20 -6.97 24.21
CA PHE A 291 1.23 -6.76 24.03
C PHE A 291 1.78 -5.80 25.09
N THR A 292 1.07 -4.72 25.39
CA THR A 292 1.46 -3.75 26.43
C THR A 292 1.50 -4.40 27.81
N LYS A 293 0.46 -5.16 28.16
CA LYS A 293 0.35 -5.91 29.44
C LYS A 293 1.52 -6.89 29.61
N VAL A 294 1.83 -7.66 28.58
CA VAL A 294 2.86 -8.70 28.63
C VAL A 294 4.27 -8.13 28.52
N SER A 295 4.50 -7.16 27.64
CA SER A 295 5.85 -6.68 27.31
C SER A 295 6.29 -5.45 28.14
N GLY A 296 5.36 -4.69 28.68
CA GLY A 296 5.60 -3.37 29.27
C GLY A 296 5.86 -2.25 28.25
N LYS A 297 5.68 -2.53 26.94
CA LYS A 297 5.93 -1.57 25.85
C LYS A 297 4.63 -1.36 25.07
N ASN A 298 4.26 -0.12 24.85
CA ASN A 298 3.14 0.20 23.97
C ASN A 298 3.61 0.21 22.50
N LEU A 299 3.22 -0.83 21.74
CA LEU A 299 3.40 -0.89 20.29
C LEU A 299 2.01 -0.97 19.66
N PRO A 300 1.50 0.14 19.08
CA PRO A 300 0.19 0.15 18.46
C PRO A 300 0.16 -0.76 17.24
N ILE A 301 -0.99 -1.40 16.98
CA ILE A 301 -1.22 -2.03 15.68
C ILE A 301 -1.23 -0.96 14.60
N ASN A 302 -0.60 -1.22 13.47
CA ASN A 302 -0.56 -0.35 12.32
C ASN A 302 -1.53 -0.84 11.22
N VAL A 303 -1.64 -0.07 10.13
CA VAL A 303 -2.56 -0.38 9.03
C VAL A 303 -2.30 -1.75 8.42
N ASP A 304 -1.04 -2.19 8.30
CA ASP A 304 -0.70 -3.51 7.73
C ASP A 304 -1.29 -4.63 8.57
N GLY A 305 -1.18 -4.52 9.91
CA GLY A 305 -1.75 -5.50 10.84
C GLY A 305 -3.27 -5.60 10.72
N VAL A 306 -3.95 -4.47 10.57
CA VAL A 306 -5.41 -4.46 10.39
C VAL A 306 -5.81 -5.04 9.03
N ILE A 307 -5.13 -4.66 7.94
CA ILE A 307 -5.38 -5.22 6.61
C ILE A 307 -5.18 -6.74 6.63
N GLY A 308 -4.12 -7.23 7.28
CA GLY A 308 -3.89 -8.68 7.43
C GLY A 308 -5.04 -9.40 8.13
N ALA A 309 -5.58 -8.82 9.22
CA ALA A 309 -6.73 -9.38 9.93
C ALA A 309 -8.00 -9.40 9.06
N VAL A 310 -8.28 -8.31 8.36
CA VAL A 310 -9.46 -8.19 7.49
C VAL A 310 -9.40 -9.18 6.33
N VAL A 311 -8.25 -9.29 5.65
CA VAL A 311 -8.03 -10.23 4.56
C VAL A 311 -8.26 -11.67 5.05
N ALA A 312 -7.77 -12.01 6.26
CA ALA A 312 -7.95 -13.34 6.85
C ALA A 312 -9.42 -13.63 7.19
N ASP A 313 -10.15 -12.68 7.79
CA ASP A 313 -11.58 -12.82 8.10
C ASP A 313 -12.44 -12.91 6.82
N MET A 314 -12.03 -12.26 5.76
CA MET A 314 -12.67 -12.39 4.45
C MET A 314 -12.40 -13.76 3.78
N GLY A 315 -11.53 -14.61 4.35
CA GLY A 315 -11.13 -15.87 3.74
C GLY A 315 -10.31 -15.71 2.45
N VAL A 316 -9.75 -14.54 2.23
CA VAL A 316 -8.83 -14.24 1.11
C VAL A 316 -7.43 -14.69 1.52
N ASP A 317 -6.61 -15.13 0.54
CA ASP A 317 -5.23 -15.52 0.81
C ASP A 317 -4.47 -14.37 1.49
N VAL A 318 -3.89 -14.65 2.64
CA VAL A 318 -3.18 -13.65 3.45
C VAL A 318 -1.95 -13.06 2.75
N ASP A 319 -1.40 -13.76 1.76
CA ASP A 319 -0.32 -13.24 0.91
C ASP A 319 -0.76 -12.01 0.11
N LEU A 320 -2.07 -11.87 -0.12
CA LEU A 320 -2.66 -10.73 -0.84
C LEU A 320 -2.69 -9.44 -0.01
N ALA A 321 -2.54 -9.50 1.32
CA ALA A 321 -2.45 -8.29 2.15
C ALA A 321 -1.34 -7.34 1.66
N LYS A 322 -0.18 -7.89 1.27
CA LYS A 322 0.91 -7.12 0.68
C LYS A 322 0.56 -6.59 -0.72
N ALA A 323 -0.05 -7.42 -1.57
CA ALA A 323 -0.46 -7.01 -2.90
C ALA A 323 -1.45 -5.83 -2.87
N LEU A 324 -2.40 -5.84 -1.94
CA LEU A 324 -3.35 -4.74 -1.74
C LEU A 324 -2.66 -3.46 -1.25
N PHE A 325 -1.67 -3.58 -0.36
CA PHE A 325 -0.86 -2.43 0.05
C PHE A 325 -0.07 -1.84 -1.11
N VAL A 326 0.59 -2.69 -1.92
CA VAL A 326 1.31 -2.26 -3.13
C VAL A 326 0.36 -1.57 -4.09
N PHE A 327 -0.83 -2.14 -4.30
CA PHE A 327 -1.85 -1.55 -5.17
C PHE A 327 -2.22 -0.13 -4.73
N GLY A 328 -2.58 0.04 -3.46
CA GLY A 328 -2.94 1.37 -2.95
C GLY A 328 -1.81 2.38 -3.12
N ARG A 329 -0.57 1.97 -2.84
CA ARG A 329 0.60 2.84 -2.91
C ARG A 329 0.89 3.36 -4.33
N MET A 330 0.39 2.70 -5.38
CA MET A 330 0.54 3.16 -6.76
C MET A 330 0.02 4.58 -6.99
N ALA A 331 -1.11 4.95 -6.37
CA ALA A 331 -1.67 6.31 -6.47
C ALA A 331 -0.73 7.37 -5.86
N GLY A 332 -0.24 7.12 -4.64
CA GLY A 332 0.72 8.03 -3.99
C GLY A 332 2.06 8.11 -4.72
N LEU A 333 2.60 6.99 -5.19
CA LEU A 333 3.84 6.98 -5.99
C LEU A 333 3.68 7.80 -7.28
N SER A 334 2.52 7.69 -7.94
CA SER A 334 2.21 8.49 -9.12
C SER A 334 2.18 9.99 -8.79
N ALA A 335 1.51 10.37 -7.72
CA ALA A 335 1.43 11.76 -7.29
C ALA A 335 2.82 12.32 -6.98
N HIS A 336 3.63 11.61 -6.22
CA HIS A 336 5.00 12.03 -5.90
C HIS A 336 5.90 12.09 -7.14
N TYR A 337 5.70 11.19 -8.12
CA TYR A 337 6.40 11.27 -9.41
C TYR A 337 6.08 12.58 -10.13
N PHE A 338 4.79 12.90 -10.31
CA PHE A 338 4.39 14.11 -11.03
C PHE A 338 4.76 15.38 -10.27
N GLU A 339 4.63 15.41 -8.96
CA GLU A 339 5.09 16.51 -8.12
C GLU A 339 6.61 16.74 -8.32
N GLU A 340 7.41 15.68 -8.28
CA GLU A 340 8.86 15.78 -8.42
C GLU A 340 9.28 16.34 -9.78
N ILE A 341 8.73 15.81 -10.87
CA ILE A 341 9.16 16.23 -12.22
C ILE A 341 8.67 17.62 -12.60
N SER A 342 7.56 18.09 -12.01
CA SER A 342 6.97 19.40 -12.32
C SER A 342 7.47 20.52 -11.42
N THR A 343 7.82 20.24 -10.16
CA THR A 343 8.12 21.30 -9.18
C THR A 343 9.57 21.35 -8.76
N GLN A 344 10.34 20.27 -8.97
CA GLN A 344 11.71 20.19 -8.51
C GLN A 344 12.72 20.26 -9.67
N ARG A 345 13.90 20.82 -9.38
CA ARG A 345 15.03 20.78 -10.33
C ARG A 345 15.59 19.36 -10.43
N PRO A 346 16.11 18.95 -11.62
CA PRO A 346 16.80 17.67 -11.75
C PRO A 346 17.93 17.51 -10.74
N MET A 347 18.06 16.31 -10.25
CA MET A 347 18.88 15.83 -9.15
C MET A 347 18.56 16.52 -7.82
N ARG A 348 18.04 15.75 -6.86
CA ARG A 348 17.84 16.24 -5.50
C ARG A 348 19.16 16.65 -4.87
N LYS A 349 19.11 17.74 -4.09
CA LYS A 349 20.28 18.25 -3.39
C LYS A 349 20.85 17.19 -2.45
N ILE A 350 22.16 16.95 -2.56
CA ILE A 350 22.90 16.06 -1.67
C ILE A 350 23.35 16.87 -0.45
N ILE A 351 23.17 16.30 0.73
CA ILE A 351 23.68 16.85 1.98
C ILE A 351 24.94 16.06 2.36
N PHE A 352 26.10 16.60 2.03
CA PHE A 352 27.37 15.90 2.22
C PHE A 352 27.65 15.51 3.69
N GLY A 353 27.12 16.27 4.67
CA GLY A 353 27.30 15.96 6.08
C GLY A 353 26.56 14.74 6.60
N ASP A 354 25.64 14.18 5.81
CA ASP A 354 24.85 13.00 6.22
C ASP A 354 25.56 11.67 5.89
N ALA A 355 26.67 11.71 5.14
CA ALA A 355 27.46 10.53 4.80
C ALA A 355 28.83 10.58 5.50
N VAL A 356 29.10 9.56 6.30
CA VAL A 356 30.38 9.38 7.00
C VAL A 356 31.05 8.13 6.46
N TYR A 357 32.29 8.26 6.00
CA TYR A 357 33.08 7.12 5.58
C TYR A 357 33.72 6.44 6.81
N GLU A 358 33.34 5.20 7.06
CA GLU A 358 33.85 4.36 8.18
C GLU A 358 34.75 3.22 7.66
N GLY A 359 35.24 3.34 6.42
CA GLY A 359 36.10 2.34 5.81
C GLY A 359 37.55 2.45 6.23
N LYS A 360 38.44 1.74 5.49
CA LYS A 360 39.89 1.81 5.73
C LYS A 360 40.44 3.18 5.34
N PRO A 361 41.47 3.68 6.06
CA PRO A 361 42.13 4.94 5.70
C PRO A 361 42.73 4.86 4.30
N ASP A 362 43.02 6.03 3.70
CA ASP A 362 43.68 6.15 2.40
C ASP A 362 44.98 5.35 2.38
N ARG A 363 45.19 4.67 1.28
CA ARG A 363 46.40 3.85 1.01
C ARG A 363 46.67 3.82 -0.46
N ASP A 364 47.96 3.77 -0.79
CA ASP A 364 48.41 3.63 -2.17
C ASP A 364 48.11 2.24 -2.73
N TYR A 365 47.80 2.18 -4.02
CA TYR A 365 47.70 0.91 -4.71
C TYR A 365 49.11 0.33 -4.86
N PRO A 366 49.35 -0.92 -4.47
CA PRO A 366 50.71 -1.52 -4.58
C PRO A 366 51.12 -1.55 -6.04
N ALA A 367 52.31 -0.99 -6.31
CA ALA A 367 52.93 -1.11 -7.62
C ALA A 367 53.13 -2.61 -7.97
N LYS A 368 52.85 -2.98 -9.22
CA LYS A 368 53.09 -4.33 -9.72
C LYS A 368 54.59 -4.54 -10.00
#